data_0a4be4c260ee5235e63ce58416344ab8
#
_entry.id   0a4be4c260ee5235e63ce58416344ab8
#
_cell.length_a   1.000
_cell.length_b   1.000
_cell.length_c   1.000
_cell.angle_alpha   90.00
_cell.angle_beta   90.00
_cell.angle_gamma   90.00
#
_symmetry.space_group_name_H-M   'P 1'
#
loop_
_entity.id
_entity.type
_entity.pdbx_description
1 polymer ?
#
loop_
_entity_poly.entity_id
_entity_poly.type
_entity_poly.pdbx_seq_one_letter_code
_entity_poly.pdbx_strand_id
1 'polypeptide(L)'
;MTTTRTARSCIRGRITALRDRRERDRGQTAVEFLGMTPFIILIMLVLWECALIGYTFSLAGNAADVGARKGSGAEYGAGAACRAGALKDLPDAWKDGARVRCNGGSRLYEATVKLKVPVLVPGLFDLDTEITGRAGSPRENQ
;
A
#
# COMPACT_ATOMS: atom_id res chain seq x y z
N MET A 1 40.18 -20.17 -63.31
CA MET A 1 38.88 -20.37 -62.67
C MET A 1 39.02 -20.71 -61.16
N THR A 2 39.62 -19.82 -60.32
CA THR A 2 39.93 -20.22 -58.90
C THR A 2 39.64 -19.07 -57.90
N THR A 3 38.94 -18.00 -58.28
CA THR A 3 38.80 -16.81 -57.43
C THR A 3 37.44 -16.71 -56.66
N THR A 4 36.49 -17.60 -56.95
CA THR A 4 35.12 -17.49 -56.35
C THR A 4 34.94 -18.30 -55.07
N ARG A 5 35.85 -19.20 -54.69
CA ARG A 5 35.72 -20.03 -53.48
C ARG A 5 36.15 -19.35 -52.19
N THR A 6 37.12 -18.42 -52.23
CA THR A 6 37.70 -17.75 -51.07
C THR A 6 36.74 -16.67 -50.51
N ALA A 7 35.97 -15.99 -51.36
CA ALA A 7 35.05 -14.94 -50.92
C ALA A 7 33.86 -15.48 -50.10
N ARG A 8 33.34 -16.66 -50.47
CA ARG A 8 32.20 -17.29 -49.75
C ARG A 8 32.55 -17.80 -48.37
N SER A 9 33.79 -18.21 -48.12
CA SER A 9 34.27 -18.66 -46.83
C SER A 9 34.44 -17.51 -45.85
N CYS A 10 34.87 -16.34 -46.30
CA CYS A 10 35.09 -15.16 -45.48
C CYS A 10 33.76 -14.54 -44.99
N ILE A 11 32.73 -14.56 -45.86
CA ILE A 11 31.39 -14.02 -45.52
C ILE A 11 30.69 -14.92 -44.51
N ARG A 12 30.77 -16.24 -44.62
CA ARG A 12 30.19 -17.17 -43.64
C ARG A 12 30.81 -17.03 -42.25
N GLY A 13 32.13 -16.86 -42.16
CA GLY A 13 32.82 -16.66 -40.87
C GLY A 13 32.43 -15.36 -40.17
N ARG A 14 32.14 -14.27 -40.95
CA ARG A 14 31.67 -13.00 -40.38
C ARG A 14 30.24 -13.07 -39.86
N ILE A 15 29.35 -13.78 -40.52
CA ILE A 15 27.95 -13.91 -40.14
C ILE A 15 27.83 -14.75 -38.86
N THR A 16 28.61 -15.83 -38.72
CA THR A 16 28.64 -16.66 -37.50
C THR A 16 29.23 -15.91 -36.33
N ALA A 17 30.26 -15.10 -36.49
CA ALA A 17 30.86 -14.30 -35.44
C ALA A 17 29.93 -13.15 -34.93
N LEU A 18 29.11 -12.58 -35.81
CA LEU A 18 28.11 -11.57 -35.44
C LEU A 18 26.92 -12.19 -34.69
N ARG A 19 26.55 -13.41 -35.09
CA ARG A 19 25.47 -14.15 -34.39
C ARG A 19 25.89 -14.57 -33.02
N ASP A 20 27.12 -15.04 -32.82
CA ASP A 20 27.69 -15.47 -31.56
C ASP A 20 27.85 -14.31 -30.54
N ARG A 21 28.20 -13.11 -31.02
CA ARG A 21 28.19 -11.88 -30.22
C ARG A 21 26.79 -11.51 -29.73
N ARG A 22 25.80 -11.59 -30.61
CA ARG A 22 24.41 -11.23 -30.28
C ARG A 22 23.76 -12.20 -29.28
N GLU A 23 24.19 -13.45 -29.24
CA GLU A 23 23.73 -14.44 -28.27
C GLU A 23 24.41 -14.25 -26.90
N ARG A 24 25.68 -13.84 -26.84
CA ARG A 24 26.37 -13.50 -25.59
C ARG A 24 25.81 -12.26 -24.93
N ASP A 25 25.52 -11.22 -25.68
CA ASP A 25 24.94 -9.97 -25.14
C ASP A 25 23.52 -10.21 -24.57
N ARG A 26 22.74 -11.15 -25.13
CA ARG A 26 21.44 -11.54 -24.60
C ARG A 26 21.53 -12.31 -23.28
N GLY A 27 22.54 -13.10 -23.07
CA GLY A 27 22.78 -13.82 -21.82
C GLY A 27 23.24 -12.91 -20.72
N GLN A 28 24.07 -11.91 -21.01
CA GLN A 28 24.61 -10.97 -20.04
C GLN A 28 23.51 -10.06 -19.46
N THR A 29 22.67 -9.47 -20.30
CA THR A 29 21.54 -8.63 -19.84
C THR A 29 20.51 -9.43 -19.03
N ALA A 30 20.28 -10.71 -19.35
CA ALA A 30 19.37 -11.56 -18.58
C ALA A 30 19.91 -11.87 -17.17
N VAL A 31 21.20 -12.08 -17.03
CA VAL A 31 21.84 -12.33 -15.71
C VAL A 31 21.85 -11.06 -14.87
N GLU A 32 22.13 -9.88 -15.45
CA GLU A 32 22.06 -8.59 -14.77
C GLU A 32 20.64 -8.30 -14.30
N PHE A 33 19.63 -8.52 -15.15
CA PHE A 33 18.24 -8.35 -14.80
C PHE A 33 17.81 -9.29 -13.66
N LEU A 34 18.22 -10.56 -13.74
CA LEU A 34 17.91 -11.53 -12.69
C LEU A 34 18.55 -11.14 -11.34
N GLY A 35 19.76 -10.59 -11.37
CA GLY A 35 20.45 -10.07 -10.18
C GLY A 35 19.76 -8.85 -9.57
N MET A 36 19.16 -7.98 -10.37
CA MET A 36 18.43 -6.79 -9.89
C MET A 36 16.99 -7.09 -9.47
N THR A 37 16.40 -8.17 -9.95
CA THR A 37 15.00 -8.55 -9.67
C THR A 37 14.66 -8.58 -8.17
N PRO A 38 15.46 -9.20 -7.28
CA PRO A 38 15.14 -9.23 -5.85
C PRO A 38 15.10 -7.83 -5.23
N PHE A 39 15.96 -6.90 -5.67
CA PHE A 39 15.93 -5.51 -5.20
C PHE A 39 14.71 -4.76 -5.69
N ILE A 40 14.30 -4.99 -6.94
CA ILE A 40 13.08 -4.38 -7.50
C ILE A 40 11.86 -4.86 -6.71
N ILE A 41 11.76 -6.17 -6.45
CA ILE A 41 10.66 -6.73 -5.66
C ILE A 41 10.63 -6.12 -4.25
N LEU A 42 11.79 -6.01 -3.59
CA LEU A 42 11.90 -5.42 -2.26
C LEU A 42 11.42 -3.97 -2.25
N ILE A 43 11.86 -3.15 -3.21
CA ILE A 43 11.41 -1.75 -3.34
C ILE A 43 9.91 -1.69 -3.57
N MET A 44 9.34 -2.54 -4.43
CA MET A 44 7.91 -2.59 -4.68
C MET A 44 7.11 -2.95 -3.42
N LEU A 45 7.60 -3.89 -2.60
CA LEU A 45 6.98 -4.24 -1.33
C LEU A 45 7.00 -3.08 -0.34
N VAL A 46 8.12 -2.36 -0.23
CA VAL A 46 8.23 -1.18 0.64
C VAL A 46 7.28 -0.07 0.19
N LEU A 47 7.21 0.22 -1.10
CA LEU A 47 6.29 1.22 -1.64
C LEU A 47 4.82 0.84 -1.39
N TRP A 48 4.49 -0.42 -1.52
CA TRP A 48 3.15 -0.93 -1.23
C TRP A 48 2.79 -0.75 0.24
N GLU A 49 3.69 -1.08 1.16
CA GLU A 49 3.48 -0.90 2.61
C GLU A 49 3.29 0.58 2.96
N CYS A 50 4.10 1.47 2.37
CA CYS A 50 3.92 2.92 2.53
C CYS A 50 2.54 3.39 2.04
N ALA A 51 2.04 2.85 0.93
CA ALA A 51 0.71 3.16 0.42
C ALA A 51 -0.40 2.69 1.36
N LEU A 52 -0.27 1.49 1.94
CA LEU A 52 -1.22 0.96 2.93
C LEU A 52 -1.25 1.81 4.20
N ILE A 53 -0.09 2.25 4.69
CA ILE A 53 0.01 3.14 5.85
C ILE A 53 -0.72 4.46 5.57
N GLY A 54 -0.44 5.10 4.43
CA GLY A 54 -1.09 6.35 4.01
C GLY A 54 -2.61 6.21 3.85
N TYR A 55 -3.05 5.11 3.26
CA TYR A 55 -4.47 4.79 3.11
C TYR A 55 -5.15 4.57 4.47
N THR A 56 -4.52 3.81 5.38
CA THR A 56 -5.04 3.57 6.73
C THR A 56 -5.14 4.88 7.52
N PHE A 57 -4.18 5.80 7.36
CA PHE A 57 -4.24 7.13 7.98
C PHE A 57 -5.46 7.91 7.50
N SER A 58 -5.71 7.92 6.20
CA SER A 58 -6.89 8.57 5.60
C SER A 58 -8.20 7.95 6.11
N LEU A 59 -8.27 6.61 6.18
CA LEU A 59 -9.43 5.90 6.72
C LEU A 59 -9.69 6.23 8.19
N ALA A 60 -8.63 6.23 9.02
CA ALA A 60 -8.76 6.53 10.45
C ALA A 60 -9.28 7.95 10.69
N GLY A 61 -8.78 8.92 9.92
CA GLY A 61 -9.24 10.31 9.98
C GLY A 61 -10.70 10.46 9.56
N ASN A 62 -11.08 9.88 8.44
CA ASN A 62 -12.46 9.91 7.93
C ASN A 62 -13.43 9.20 8.89
N ALA A 63 -13.07 8.02 9.39
CA ALA A 63 -13.87 7.28 10.36
C ALA A 63 -14.10 8.08 11.65
N ALA A 64 -13.07 8.76 12.15
CA ALA A 64 -13.19 9.63 13.32
C ALA A 64 -14.13 10.82 13.05
N ASP A 65 -14.03 11.47 11.90
CA ASP A 65 -14.88 12.60 11.50
C ASP A 65 -16.36 12.17 11.42
N VAL A 66 -16.65 11.09 10.69
CA VAL A 66 -18.02 10.55 10.60
C VAL A 66 -18.55 10.14 11.97
N GLY A 67 -17.71 9.50 12.80
CA GLY A 67 -18.07 9.11 14.16
C GLY A 67 -18.41 10.32 15.03
N ALA A 68 -17.57 11.37 15.01
CA ALA A 68 -17.80 12.58 15.78
C ALA A 68 -19.11 13.30 15.37
N ARG A 69 -19.36 13.43 14.06
CA ARG A 69 -20.60 14.04 13.55
C ARG A 69 -21.86 13.25 13.93
N LYS A 70 -21.81 11.91 13.82
CA LYS A 70 -22.94 11.05 14.22
C LYS A 70 -23.18 11.08 15.73
N GLY A 71 -22.11 11.15 16.51
CA GLY A 71 -22.21 11.27 17.98
C GLY A 71 -22.72 12.63 18.43
N SER A 72 -22.28 13.73 17.80
CA SER A 72 -22.71 15.09 18.17
C SER A 72 -24.19 15.37 17.84
N GLY A 73 -24.70 14.80 16.74
CA GLY A 73 -26.08 14.98 16.29
C GLY A 73 -27.09 13.99 16.87
N ALA A 74 -26.67 13.05 17.73
CA ALA A 74 -27.57 12.08 18.32
C ALA A 74 -28.18 12.61 19.62
N GLU A 75 -29.51 12.70 19.67
CA GLU A 75 -30.25 13.07 20.89
C GLU A 75 -30.09 12.01 22.00
N TYR A 76 -30.15 10.74 21.63
CA TYR A 76 -30.00 9.59 22.53
C TYR A 76 -28.95 8.62 21.99
N GLY A 77 -28.22 7.99 22.89
CA GLY A 77 -27.26 6.95 22.51
C GLY A 77 -26.06 7.45 21.69
N ALA A 78 -25.60 8.69 21.91
CA ALA A 78 -24.53 9.34 21.17
C ALA A 78 -23.27 8.45 21.00
N GLY A 79 -22.91 7.69 22.05
CA GLY A 79 -21.77 6.76 21.96
C GLY A 79 -21.99 5.60 21.00
N ALA A 80 -23.20 5.06 20.91
CA ALA A 80 -23.55 4.01 19.96
C ALA A 80 -23.60 4.54 18.53
N ALA A 81 -24.22 5.72 18.32
CA ALA A 81 -24.28 6.39 17.03
C ALA A 81 -22.89 6.74 16.49
N CYS A 82 -21.99 7.23 17.36
CA CYS A 82 -20.60 7.50 17.04
C CYS A 82 -19.86 6.23 16.58
N ARG A 83 -19.94 5.13 17.35
CA ARG A 83 -19.27 3.87 16.98
C ARG A 83 -19.81 3.30 15.68
N ALA A 84 -21.13 3.27 15.54
CA ALA A 84 -21.77 2.79 14.32
C ALA A 84 -21.35 3.64 13.10
N GLY A 85 -21.32 4.98 13.26
CA GLY A 85 -20.88 5.89 12.23
C GLY A 85 -19.41 5.69 11.84
N ALA A 86 -18.53 5.54 12.81
CA ALA A 86 -17.10 5.33 12.57
C ALA A 86 -16.79 4.02 11.83
N LEU A 87 -17.56 2.96 12.09
CA LEU A 87 -17.35 1.63 11.49
C LEU A 87 -18.09 1.43 10.18
N LYS A 88 -19.08 2.28 9.86
CA LYS A 88 -19.98 2.07 8.72
C LYS A 88 -19.26 1.93 7.38
N ASP A 89 -18.34 2.85 7.12
CA ASP A 89 -17.68 2.97 5.82
C ASP A 89 -16.25 2.37 5.83
N LEU A 90 -15.91 1.60 6.89
CA LEU A 90 -14.64 0.91 6.97
C LEU A 90 -14.67 -0.38 6.14
N PRO A 91 -13.66 -0.63 5.30
CA PRO A 91 -13.50 -1.93 4.64
C PRO A 91 -13.26 -3.05 5.66
N ASP A 92 -13.70 -4.26 5.36
CA ASP A 92 -13.69 -5.38 6.31
C ASP A 92 -12.29 -5.71 6.84
N ALA A 93 -11.25 -5.58 6.00
CA ALA A 93 -9.86 -5.80 6.42
C ALA A 93 -9.38 -4.87 7.56
N TRP A 94 -10.02 -3.72 7.75
CA TRP A 94 -9.70 -2.77 8.84
C TRP A 94 -10.69 -2.81 9.99
N LYS A 95 -11.85 -3.49 9.84
CA LYS A 95 -12.83 -3.64 10.94
C LYS A 95 -12.31 -4.54 12.03
N ASP A 96 -11.61 -5.62 11.65
CA ASP A 96 -11.01 -6.54 12.60
C ASP A 96 -9.85 -5.86 13.35
N GLY A 97 -10.07 -5.52 14.61
CA GLY A 97 -9.10 -4.81 15.43
C GLY A 97 -9.28 -3.29 15.49
N ALA A 98 -10.29 -2.73 14.80
CA ALA A 98 -10.64 -1.32 14.93
C ALA A 98 -11.11 -1.00 16.35
N ARG A 99 -10.52 0.04 16.95
CA ARG A 99 -10.90 0.51 18.29
C ARG A 99 -11.44 1.93 18.18
N VAL A 100 -12.71 2.10 18.53
CA VAL A 100 -13.40 3.39 18.50
C VAL A 100 -13.67 3.85 19.94
N ARG A 101 -13.19 5.02 20.28
CA ARG A 101 -13.48 5.73 21.52
C ARG A 101 -14.23 7.01 21.21
N CYS A 102 -15.38 7.17 21.82
CA CYS A 102 -16.23 8.33 21.66
C CYS A 102 -16.37 9.02 23.02
N ASN A 103 -16.08 10.31 23.07
CA ASN A 103 -16.14 11.11 24.28
C ASN A 103 -17.00 12.37 24.00
N GLY A 104 -18.08 12.49 24.75
CA GLY A 104 -18.99 13.64 24.65
C GLY A 104 -18.66 14.68 25.71
N GLY A 105 -18.02 15.78 25.32
CA GLY A 105 -17.90 16.98 26.12
C GLY A 105 -19.15 17.87 26.02
N SER A 106 -19.22 18.93 26.85
CA SER A 106 -20.34 19.89 26.84
C SER A 106 -20.43 20.73 25.56
N ARG A 107 -19.31 21.01 24.90
CA ARG A 107 -19.23 21.83 23.69
C ARG A 107 -18.74 21.08 22.46
N LEU A 108 -17.95 20.04 22.68
CA LEU A 108 -17.29 19.28 21.60
C LEU A 108 -17.50 17.79 21.84
N TYR A 109 -17.89 17.09 20.80
CA TYR A 109 -17.96 15.65 20.77
C TYR A 109 -16.74 15.10 20.04
N GLU A 110 -15.92 14.32 20.69
CA GLU A 110 -14.67 13.78 20.13
C GLU A 110 -14.80 12.30 19.81
N ALA A 111 -14.31 11.91 18.66
CA ALA A 111 -14.12 10.52 18.28
C ALA A 111 -12.63 10.25 18.03
N THR A 112 -12.15 9.16 18.59
CA THR A 112 -10.81 8.63 18.36
C THR A 112 -10.93 7.23 17.77
N VAL A 113 -10.38 7.02 16.59
CA VAL A 113 -10.39 5.73 15.90
C VAL A 113 -8.96 5.25 15.77
N LYS A 114 -8.70 4.03 16.21
CA LYS A 114 -7.42 3.34 16.03
C LYS A 114 -7.62 2.18 15.08
N LEU A 115 -6.83 2.15 14.03
CA LEU A 115 -6.83 1.10 13.02
C LEU A 115 -5.47 0.43 12.96
N LYS A 116 -5.46 -0.90 12.79
CA LYS A 116 -4.25 -1.65 12.48
C LYS A 116 -4.01 -1.63 10.97
N VAL A 117 -2.77 -1.45 10.58
CA VAL A 117 -2.37 -1.59 9.17
C VAL A 117 -2.33 -3.09 8.83
N PRO A 118 -3.08 -3.56 7.80
CA PRO A 118 -2.97 -4.93 7.37
C PRO A 118 -1.60 -5.17 6.72
N VAL A 119 -0.79 -6.04 7.32
CA VAL A 119 0.51 -6.44 6.79
C VAL A 119 0.36 -7.50 5.71
N LEU A 120 1.03 -7.31 4.56
CA LEU A 120 1.01 -8.26 3.44
C LEU A 120 1.74 -9.57 3.75
N VAL A 121 2.82 -9.50 4.52
CA VAL A 121 3.64 -10.67 4.84
C VAL A 121 3.79 -10.79 6.36
N PRO A 122 2.93 -11.59 7.02
CA PRO A 122 3.04 -11.85 8.44
C PRO A 122 4.43 -12.46 8.75
N GLY A 123 5.14 -11.88 9.73
CA GLY A 123 6.44 -12.36 10.17
C GLY A 123 7.66 -11.73 9.49
N LEU A 124 7.52 -11.02 8.36
CA LEU A 124 8.62 -10.28 7.73
C LEU A 124 8.61 -8.79 8.11
N PHE A 125 7.43 -8.20 8.24
CA PHE A 125 7.20 -6.82 8.67
C PHE A 125 6.09 -6.81 9.72
N ASP A 126 6.33 -7.43 10.86
CA ASP A 126 5.38 -7.44 11.99
C ASP A 126 5.46 -6.11 12.75
N LEU A 127 5.28 -5.03 11.99
CA LEU A 127 5.06 -3.70 12.54
C LEU A 127 3.59 -3.69 13.01
N ASP A 128 3.35 -3.98 14.29
CA ASP A 128 2.03 -3.78 14.93
C ASP A 128 1.73 -2.26 14.99
N THR A 129 1.69 -1.66 13.79
CA THR A 129 1.51 -0.22 13.63
C THR A 129 0.04 0.12 13.74
N GLU A 130 -0.34 0.70 14.90
CA GLU A 130 -1.65 1.30 15.08
C GLU A 130 -1.64 2.76 14.61
N ILE A 131 -2.53 3.09 13.70
CA ILE A 131 -2.77 4.47 13.25
C ILE A 131 -3.98 5.03 13.98
N THR A 132 -3.80 6.23 14.54
CA THR A 132 -4.84 6.92 15.30
C THR A 132 -5.38 8.11 14.55
N GLY A 133 -6.65 8.09 14.17
CA GLY A 133 -7.42 9.23 13.70
C GLY A 133 -8.19 9.88 14.85
N ARG A 134 -8.24 11.21 14.89
CA ARG A 134 -9.03 12.00 15.85
C ARG A 134 -9.80 13.07 15.13
N ALA A 135 -11.07 13.24 15.51
CA ALA A 135 -11.90 14.32 15.03
C ALA A 135 -12.85 14.79 16.11
N GLY A 136 -13.23 16.06 16.04
CA GLY A 136 -14.18 16.66 16.93
C GLY A 136 -15.30 17.34 16.15
N SER A 137 -16.55 17.23 16.63
CA SER A 137 -17.70 17.92 16.08
C SER A 137 -18.35 18.78 17.17
N PRO A 138 -18.71 20.04 16.89
CA PRO A 138 -19.41 20.88 17.86
C PRO A 138 -20.76 20.25 18.19
N ARG A 139 -21.13 20.34 19.44
CA ARG A 139 -22.47 19.99 19.93
C ARG A 139 -23.35 21.22 19.87
N GLU A 140 -24.39 21.18 19.08
CA GLU A 140 -25.42 22.21 19.13
C GLU A 140 -26.23 21.96 20.40
N ASN A 141 -26.09 22.88 21.35
CA ASN A 141 -26.95 22.88 22.55
C ASN A 141 -28.37 23.23 22.07
N GLN A 142 -29.24 22.22 22.03
CA GLN A 142 -30.68 22.43 21.98
C GLN A 142 -31.21 22.68 23.37
#